data_e514c8e741542ceec87b67eb39364197
#
_entry.id   e514c8e741542ceec87b67eb39364197
#
_cell.length_a   1.000
_cell.length_b   1.000
_cell.length_c   1.000
_cell.angle_alpha   90.00
_cell.angle_beta   90.00
_cell.angle_gamma   90.00
#
_symmetry.space_group_name_H-M   'P 1'
#
loop_
_entity.id
_entity.type
_entity.pdbx_description
1 polymer ?
#
loop_
_entity_poly.entity_id
_entity_poly.type
_entity_poly.pdbx_seq_one_letter_code
_entity_poly.pdbx_strand_id
1 'polypeptide(L)'
;MNISNYYWYFSGVLTSRFCDDVIAYANEKKEVMARTGGYGDRKLNKQEVKDLKRKRNSDLVWLNDTWIYKELHPYVHEANRNAGWNFDWERSESCQFTKYKHNQYYDWHCDSWDKPYQRD
;
A
#
# COMPACT_ATOMS: atom_id res chain seq x y z
N MET A 1 -11.30 1.69 -26.16
CA MET A 1 -10.29 1.96 -25.10
C MET A 1 -9.74 0.63 -24.63
N ASN A 2 -8.42 0.51 -24.57
CA ASN A 2 -7.79 -0.68 -23.98
C ASN A 2 -7.56 -0.43 -22.50
N ILE A 3 -8.35 -1.06 -21.64
CA ILE A 3 -8.26 -0.85 -20.18
C ILE A 3 -6.97 -1.41 -19.56
N SER A 4 -6.26 -2.32 -20.23
CA SER A 4 -4.96 -2.81 -19.76
C SER A 4 -3.89 -1.72 -19.68
N ASN A 5 -4.10 -0.58 -20.32
CA ASN A 5 -3.22 0.57 -20.21
C ASN A 5 -3.27 1.23 -18.81
N TYR A 6 -4.32 0.96 -18.06
CA TYR A 6 -4.59 1.64 -16.79
C TYR A 6 -4.47 0.72 -15.57
N TYR A 7 -4.82 -0.57 -15.72
CA TYR A 7 -4.76 -1.51 -14.61
C TYR A 7 -4.75 -2.96 -15.08
N TRP A 8 -4.33 -3.82 -14.20
CA TRP A 8 -4.42 -5.27 -14.32
C TRP A 8 -4.86 -5.86 -12.99
N TYR A 9 -5.60 -6.95 -12.99
CA TYR A 9 -6.02 -7.60 -11.76
C TYR A 9 -6.00 -9.12 -11.91
N PHE A 10 -5.89 -9.78 -10.79
CA PHE A 10 -6.04 -11.23 -10.68
C PHE A 10 -7.15 -11.55 -9.70
N SER A 11 -7.90 -12.63 -9.96
CA SER A 11 -8.96 -13.11 -9.09
C SER A 11 -8.60 -14.47 -8.51
N GLY A 12 -8.69 -14.59 -7.17
CA GLY A 12 -8.52 -15.87 -6.49
C GLY A 12 -7.11 -16.46 -6.52
N VAL A 13 -6.07 -15.65 -6.74
CA VAL A 13 -4.69 -16.14 -6.88
C VAL A 13 -3.95 -16.29 -5.55
N LEU A 14 -4.38 -15.59 -4.51
CA LEU A 14 -3.85 -15.74 -3.17
C LEU A 14 -4.74 -16.67 -2.36
N THR A 15 -4.15 -17.62 -1.63
CA THR A 15 -4.91 -18.54 -0.79
C THR A 15 -5.49 -17.83 0.42
N SER A 16 -6.64 -18.31 0.92
CA SER A 16 -7.21 -17.82 2.18
C SER A 16 -6.23 -17.97 3.33
N ARG A 17 -5.49 -19.07 3.37
CA ARG A 17 -4.46 -19.30 4.39
C ARG A 17 -3.38 -18.24 4.35
N PHE A 18 -2.87 -17.90 3.18
CA PHE A 18 -1.88 -16.81 3.05
C PHE A 18 -2.43 -15.49 3.57
N CYS A 19 -3.65 -15.13 3.19
CA CYS A 19 -4.30 -13.91 3.66
C CYS A 19 -4.46 -13.92 5.18
N ASP A 20 -4.91 -15.02 5.76
CA ASP A 20 -5.06 -15.16 7.21
C ASP A 20 -3.72 -15.07 7.94
N ASP A 21 -2.66 -15.67 7.39
CA ASP A 21 -1.31 -15.61 7.95
C ASP A 21 -0.78 -14.16 7.96
N VAL A 22 -1.00 -13.41 6.89
CA VAL A 22 -0.61 -11.98 6.82
C VAL A 22 -1.37 -11.16 7.86
N ILE A 23 -2.68 -11.38 7.98
CA ILE A 23 -3.52 -10.66 8.95
C ILE A 23 -3.06 -10.96 10.38
N ALA A 24 -2.85 -12.22 10.72
CA ALA A 24 -2.38 -12.62 12.05
C ALA A 24 -1.02 -12.03 12.37
N TYR A 25 -0.10 -12.09 11.42
CA TYR A 25 1.25 -11.53 11.56
C TYR A 25 1.23 -10.02 11.76
N ALA A 26 0.46 -9.29 10.96
CA ALA A 26 0.34 -7.84 11.09
C ALA A 26 -0.32 -7.43 12.40
N ASN A 27 -1.28 -8.21 12.90
CA ASN A 27 -1.96 -7.93 14.16
C ASN A 27 -1.08 -8.09 15.41
N GLU A 28 0.03 -8.80 15.30
CA GLU A 28 1.03 -8.91 16.38
C GLU A 28 1.93 -7.68 16.49
N LYS A 29 1.94 -6.82 15.46
CA LYS A 29 2.80 -5.65 15.38
C LYS A 29 2.07 -4.39 15.86
N LYS A 30 2.86 -3.43 16.38
CA LYS A 30 2.33 -2.13 16.79
C LYS A 30 1.90 -1.31 15.59
N GLU A 31 0.65 -0.85 15.61
CA GLU A 31 0.11 0.06 14.61
C GLU A 31 0.69 1.47 14.73
N VAL A 32 0.80 2.16 13.61
CA VAL A 32 1.11 3.58 13.53
C VAL A 32 0.01 4.30 12.76
N MET A 33 -0.21 5.58 13.07
CA MET A 33 -1.18 6.40 12.33
C MET A 33 -0.71 6.59 10.90
N ALA A 34 -1.61 6.34 9.95
CA ALA A 34 -1.32 6.55 8.54
C ALA A 34 -1.15 8.03 8.23
N ARG A 35 -0.22 8.33 7.33
CA ARG A 35 0.06 9.69 6.88
C ARG A 35 -0.10 9.82 5.38
N THR A 36 -0.41 11.02 4.92
CA THR A 36 -0.34 11.38 3.50
C THR A 36 1.00 12.07 3.21
N GLY A 37 1.34 12.21 1.94
CA GLY A 37 2.55 12.90 1.52
C GLY A 37 2.64 14.32 2.07
N GLY A 38 3.86 14.80 2.31
CA GLY A 38 4.15 16.13 2.83
C GLY A 38 4.39 16.21 4.33
N TYR A 39 3.97 15.23 5.11
CA TYR A 39 4.18 15.23 6.56
C TYR A 39 5.49 14.58 7.00
N GLY A 40 6.02 13.64 6.21
CA GLY A 40 7.24 12.88 6.56
C GLY A 40 7.08 12.11 7.87
N ASP A 41 8.22 11.81 8.51
CA ASP A 41 8.26 11.01 9.75
C ASP A 41 8.38 11.87 11.01
N ARG A 42 8.35 13.19 10.89
CA ARG A 42 8.47 14.11 12.03
C ARG A 42 7.27 14.02 12.97
N LYS A 43 7.49 14.42 14.21
CA LYS A 43 6.40 14.54 15.18
C LYS A 43 5.42 15.62 14.74
N LEU A 44 4.13 15.27 14.71
CA LEU A 44 3.06 16.19 14.36
C LEU A 44 2.48 16.87 15.59
N ASN A 45 2.09 18.14 15.44
CA ASN A 45 1.31 18.84 16.46
C ASN A 45 -0.18 18.44 16.38
N LYS A 46 -0.98 18.87 17.35
CA LYS A 46 -2.40 18.51 17.45
C LYS A 46 -3.22 18.95 16.23
N GLN A 47 -2.92 20.15 15.70
CA GLN A 47 -3.64 20.67 14.54
C GLN A 47 -3.30 19.90 13.28
N GLU A 48 -2.02 19.55 13.09
CA GLU A 48 -1.58 18.75 11.94
C GLU A 48 -2.19 17.34 11.96
N VAL A 49 -2.28 16.70 13.14
CA VAL A 49 -2.97 15.41 13.30
C VAL A 49 -4.44 15.54 12.91
N LYS A 50 -5.12 16.59 13.34
CA LYS A 50 -6.52 16.84 13.02
C LYS A 50 -6.73 17.05 11.53
N ASP A 51 -5.87 17.83 10.88
CA ASP A 51 -5.94 18.09 9.44
C ASP A 51 -5.65 16.83 8.63
N LEU A 52 -4.66 16.04 9.04
CA LEU A 52 -4.35 14.76 8.42
C LEU A 52 -5.54 13.80 8.49
N LYS A 53 -6.19 13.67 9.64
CA LYS A 53 -7.34 12.78 9.84
C LYS A 53 -8.58 13.18 9.06
N ARG A 54 -8.68 14.40 8.59
CA ARG A 54 -9.75 14.81 7.65
C ARG A 54 -9.58 14.18 6.29
N LYS A 55 -8.36 13.95 5.86
CA LYS A 55 -8.02 13.33 4.56
C LYS A 55 -7.90 11.83 4.67
N ARG A 56 -7.20 11.36 5.68
CA ARG A 56 -6.96 9.95 5.94
C ARG A 56 -6.99 9.67 7.43
N ASN A 57 -7.91 8.84 7.83
CA ASN A 57 -8.02 8.34 9.20
C ASN A 57 -7.94 6.82 9.17
N SER A 58 -6.76 6.29 9.32
CA SER A 58 -6.50 4.84 9.38
C SER A 58 -5.23 4.57 10.14
N ASP A 59 -5.06 3.34 10.56
CA ASP A 59 -3.85 2.84 11.19
C ASP A 59 -3.19 1.80 10.31
N LEU A 60 -1.90 1.68 10.38
CA LEU A 60 -1.17 0.75 9.53
C LEU A 60 0.02 0.10 10.23
N VAL A 61 0.46 -0.99 9.63
CA VAL A 61 1.69 -1.69 9.96
C VAL A 61 2.53 -1.80 8.70
N TRP A 62 3.80 -1.47 8.80
CA TRP A 62 4.75 -1.66 7.71
C TRP A 62 5.33 -3.08 7.75
N LEU A 63 5.24 -3.78 6.63
CA LEU A 63 5.72 -5.15 6.47
C LEU A 63 6.76 -5.19 5.34
N ASN A 64 7.92 -5.80 5.62
CA ASN A 64 8.98 -5.96 4.62
C ASN A 64 9.56 -7.37 4.61
N ASP A 65 8.76 -8.33 4.98
CA ASP A 65 9.17 -9.72 5.14
C ASP A 65 9.21 -10.46 3.82
N THR A 66 10.28 -11.18 3.58
CA THR A 66 10.52 -11.89 2.33
C THR A 66 9.40 -12.84 1.94
N TRP A 67 8.79 -13.54 2.92
CA TRP A 67 7.74 -14.52 2.64
C TRP A 67 6.49 -13.89 2.04
N ILE A 68 6.21 -12.61 2.36
CA ILE A 68 5.09 -11.85 1.78
C ILE A 68 5.41 -11.50 0.32
N TYR A 69 6.57 -10.93 0.06
CA TYR A 69 6.98 -10.54 -1.29
C TYR A 69 7.11 -11.74 -2.22
N LYS A 70 7.56 -12.87 -1.71
CA LYS A 70 7.66 -14.10 -2.48
C LYS A 70 6.32 -14.52 -3.09
N GLU A 71 5.22 -14.27 -2.41
CA GLU A 71 3.87 -14.55 -2.92
C GLU A 71 3.37 -13.45 -3.86
N LEU A 72 3.69 -12.18 -3.60
CA LEU A 72 3.14 -11.04 -4.34
C LEU A 72 3.93 -10.70 -5.61
N HIS A 73 5.25 -10.71 -5.56
CA HIS A 73 6.11 -10.28 -6.66
C HIS A 73 5.88 -11.03 -7.98
N PRO A 74 5.65 -12.35 -7.98
CA PRO A 74 5.36 -13.06 -9.24
C PRO A 74 4.15 -12.50 -9.98
N TYR A 75 3.11 -12.08 -9.28
CA TYR A 75 1.92 -11.49 -9.88
C TYR A 75 2.17 -10.08 -10.42
N VAL A 76 3.01 -9.29 -9.76
CA VAL A 76 3.40 -7.97 -10.25
C VAL A 76 4.19 -8.11 -11.57
N HIS A 77 5.12 -9.05 -11.64
CA HIS A 77 5.86 -9.34 -12.87
C HIS A 77 4.94 -9.86 -13.99
N GLU A 78 4.00 -10.73 -13.66
CA GLU A 78 3.04 -11.27 -14.62
C GLU A 78 2.12 -10.17 -15.15
N ALA A 79 1.61 -9.30 -14.30
CA ALA A 79 0.79 -8.17 -14.71
C ALA A 79 1.56 -7.24 -15.66
N ASN A 80 2.78 -6.88 -15.28
CA ASN A 80 3.66 -6.03 -16.08
C ASN A 80 3.88 -6.59 -17.49
N ARG A 81 4.14 -7.90 -17.56
CA ARG A 81 4.33 -8.61 -18.83
C ARG A 81 3.04 -8.73 -19.62
N ASN A 82 1.96 -9.19 -19.02
CA ASN A 82 0.69 -9.45 -19.69
C ASN A 82 0.01 -8.18 -20.19
N ALA A 83 0.11 -7.09 -19.42
CA ALA A 83 -0.41 -5.79 -19.84
C ALA A 83 0.48 -5.07 -20.85
N GLY A 84 1.70 -5.56 -21.07
CA GLY A 84 2.65 -4.96 -22.00
C GLY A 84 3.23 -3.63 -21.52
N TRP A 85 3.21 -3.38 -20.22
CA TRP A 85 3.75 -2.13 -19.66
C TRP A 85 5.27 -2.06 -19.73
N ASN A 86 5.94 -3.20 -19.52
CA ASN A 86 7.40 -3.32 -19.58
C ASN A 86 8.14 -2.36 -18.65
N PHE A 87 7.59 -2.12 -17.48
CA PHE A 87 8.29 -1.34 -16.48
C PHE A 87 9.56 -2.06 -16.02
N ASP A 88 10.64 -1.31 -15.94
CA ASP A 88 11.89 -1.77 -15.33
C ASP A 88 11.76 -1.63 -13.82
N TRP A 89 11.42 -2.74 -13.17
CA TRP A 89 11.11 -2.77 -11.75
C TRP A 89 12.16 -3.56 -11.00
N GLU A 90 12.87 -2.91 -10.12
CA GLU A 90 13.98 -3.50 -9.35
C GLU A 90 13.55 -3.95 -7.96
N ARG A 91 12.76 -3.15 -7.27
CA ARG A 91 12.37 -3.42 -5.87
C ARG A 91 11.04 -2.77 -5.53
N SER A 92 10.43 -3.28 -4.45
CA SER A 92 9.24 -2.69 -3.84
C SER A 92 9.58 -1.96 -2.55
N GLU A 93 8.83 -0.95 -2.23
CA GLU A 93 8.79 -0.38 -0.88
C GLU A 93 8.23 -1.40 0.11
N SER A 94 8.30 -1.09 1.41
CA SER A 94 7.61 -1.89 2.44
C SER A 94 6.12 -1.96 2.16
N CYS A 95 5.53 -3.13 2.36
CA CYS A 95 4.09 -3.30 2.22
C CYS A 95 3.36 -2.59 3.34
N GLN A 96 2.33 -1.86 2.99
CA GLN A 96 1.47 -1.19 3.93
C GLN A 96 0.26 -2.07 4.24
N PHE A 97 0.19 -2.58 5.47
CA PHE A 97 -1.00 -3.27 5.96
C PHE A 97 -1.88 -2.24 6.67
N THR A 98 -2.95 -1.80 6.02
CA THR A 98 -3.80 -0.74 6.53
C THR A 98 -5.04 -1.32 7.21
N LYS A 99 -5.39 -0.78 8.37
CA LYS A 99 -6.59 -1.14 9.12
C LYS A 99 -7.55 0.03 9.13
N TYR A 100 -8.81 -0.25 8.81
CA TYR A 100 -9.91 0.70 8.93
C TYR A 100 -10.88 0.21 9.98
N LYS A 101 -10.87 0.86 11.14
CA LYS A 101 -11.85 0.64 12.21
C LYS A 101 -13.13 1.42 11.92
N HIS A 102 -14.16 1.25 12.72
CA HIS A 102 -15.41 1.98 12.56
C HIS A 102 -15.17 3.50 12.45
N ASN A 103 -15.83 4.15 11.49
CA ASN A 103 -15.69 5.57 11.17
C ASN A 103 -14.31 6.02 10.68
N GLN A 104 -13.39 5.10 10.39
CA GLN A 104 -12.14 5.43 9.73
C GLN A 104 -12.30 5.40 8.21
N TYR A 105 -11.51 6.20 7.50
CA TYR A 105 -11.64 6.34 6.06
C TYR A 105 -10.37 6.92 5.42
N TYR A 106 -10.29 6.80 4.11
CA TYR A 106 -9.37 7.56 3.27
C TYR A 106 -10.20 8.26 2.20
N ASP A 107 -10.10 9.58 2.13
CA ASP A 107 -10.84 10.37 1.15
C ASP A 107 -10.34 10.10 -0.27
N TRP A 108 -11.13 10.50 -1.27
CA TRP A 108 -10.77 10.35 -2.67
C TRP A 108 -9.41 10.96 -2.95
N HIS A 109 -8.54 10.21 -3.60
CA HIS A 109 -7.16 10.60 -3.88
C HIS A 109 -6.64 9.87 -5.12
N CYS A 110 -5.54 10.37 -5.69
CA CYS A 110 -4.76 9.66 -6.68
C CYS A 110 -3.50 9.09 -6.02
N ASP A 111 -3.12 7.88 -6.41
CA ASP A 111 -1.87 7.24 -5.98
C ASP A 111 -0.69 7.63 -6.87
N SER A 112 -0.77 8.81 -7.48
CA SER A 112 0.23 9.32 -8.41
C SER A 112 0.60 10.77 -8.07
N TRP A 113 1.73 11.20 -8.59
CA TRP A 113 2.28 12.53 -8.42
C TRP A 113 2.42 13.21 -9.77
N ASP A 114 2.32 14.52 -9.80
CA ASP A 114 2.49 15.32 -11.03
C ASP A 114 3.89 15.20 -11.63
N LYS A 115 4.87 14.91 -10.79
CA LYS A 115 6.27 14.72 -11.20
C LYS A 115 6.81 13.44 -10.61
N PRO A 116 7.70 12.73 -11.32
CA PRO A 116 8.41 11.60 -10.75
C PRO A 116 9.15 12.00 -9.47
N TYR A 117 9.12 11.14 -8.47
CA TYR A 117 9.92 11.31 -7.27
C TYR A 117 10.70 10.04 -6.98
N GLN A 118 11.80 10.18 -6.28
CA GLN A 118 12.65 9.07 -5.86
C GLN A 118 12.72 9.07 -4.33
N ARG A 119 12.57 7.91 -3.74
CA ARG A 119 12.83 7.69 -2.33
C ARG A 119 14.16 6.97 -2.16
N ASP A 120 14.93 7.43 -1.22
CA ASP A 120 16.20 6.80 -0.84
C ASP A 120 15.98 5.51 -0.04
#